data_2eff23914eb1a135d16d09f4d37786b0
#
_entry.id   2eff23914eb1a135d16d09f4d37786b0
#
_cell.length_a   1.000
_cell.length_b   1.000
_cell.length_c   1.000
_cell.angle_alpha   90.00
_cell.angle_beta   90.00
_cell.angle_gamma   90.00
#
_symmetry.space_group_name_H-M   'P 1'
#
loop_
_entity.id
_entity.type
_entity.pdbx_description
1 polymer ?
#
loop_
_entity_poly.entity_id
_entity_poly.type
_entity_poly.pdbx_seq_one_letter_code
_entity_poly.pdbx_strand_id
1 'polypeptide(L)'
;MSTAPHIKKPLEQTELVDWGTIPTMIEGVSKVSGKLIHKGPNGESECGLWICTPGKWECHVTRDEFCHFLEGRSTYVHESGDVIEITPDTAAFFPKDWKGECTVHETIKKVYMIR
;
A
#
# COMPACT_ATOMS: atom_id res chain seq x y z
N MET A 1 23.77 21.02 -2.00
CA MET A 1 24.04 19.59 -1.80
C MET A 1 22.73 18.85 -1.71
N SER A 2 22.62 17.78 -2.43
CA SER A 2 21.42 16.97 -2.36
C SER A 2 21.68 15.72 -1.53
N THR A 3 20.65 15.29 -0.85
CA THR A 3 20.64 14.02 -0.15
C THR A 3 19.52 13.17 -0.77
N ALA A 4 19.61 11.86 -0.62
CA ALA A 4 18.54 10.99 -1.05
C ALA A 4 17.31 11.22 -0.18
N PRO A 5 16.13 11.44 -0.77
CA PRO A 5 14.89 11.48 0.00
C PRO A 5 14.72 10.19 0.81
N HIS A 6 14.34 10.33 2.06
CA HIS A 6 14.20 9.16 2.93
C HIS A 6 13.26 9.44 4.11
N ILE A 7 12.76 8.37 4.70
CA ILE A 7 11.99 8.40 5.94
C ILE A 7 12.71 7.50 6.95
N LYS A 8 13.05 8.06 8.09
CA LYS A 8 13.62 7.27 9.19
C LYS A 8 12.50 6.67 10.01
N LYS A 9 12.67 5.40 10.41
CA LYS A 9 11.72 4.70 11.29
C LYS A 9 10.26 4.85 10.79
N PRO A 10 9.94 4.30 9.60
CA PRO A 10 8.60 4.49 9.02
C PRO A 10 7.47 4.06 9.94
N LEU A 11 7.67 3.08 10.82
CA LEU A 11 6.63 2.66 11.77
C LEU A 11 6.34 3.71 12.86
N GLU A 12 7.24 4.65 13.08
CA GLU A 12 7.11 5.67 14.11
C GLU A 12 6.66 7.02 13.57
N GLN A 13 6.35 7.12 12.28
CA GLN A 13 5.92 8.38 11.67
C GLN A 13 4.55 8.80 12.17
N THR A 14 4.43 10.07 12.56
CA THR A 14 3.20 10.63 13.11
C THR A 14 2.63 11.78 12.30
N GLU A 15 3.42 12.39 11.44
CA GLU A 15 2.97 13.49 10.58
C GLU A 15 2.54 12.93 9.23
N LEU A 16 1.33 12.35 9.21
CA LEU A 16 0.80 11.66 8.04
C LEU A 16 -0.19 12.54 7.29
N VAL A 17 -0.21 12.40 5.98
CA VAL A 17 -1.19 13.06 5.10
C VAL A 17 -2.41 12.15 4.99
N ASP A 18 -3.59 12.72 5.16
CA ASP A 18 -4.86 12.01 4.93
C ASP A 18 -5.08 11.91 3.41
N TRP A 19 -5.11 10.67 2.90
CA TRP A 19 -5.34 10.40 1.48
C TRP A 19 -6.76 9.90 1.20
N GLY A 20 -7.67 10.04 2.17
CA GLY A 20 -9.06 9.69 2.01
C GLY A 20 -9.36 8.23 2.27
N THR A 21 -10.39 7.73 1.61
CA THR A 21 -10.83 6.35 1.75
C THR A 21 -10.63 5.60 0.45
N ILE A 22 -10.55 4.26 0.55
CA ILE A 22 -10.54 3.40 -0.65
C ILE A 22 -11.90 3.57 -1.34
N PRO A 23 -11.94 3.88 -2.64
CA PRO A 23 -13.20 4.11 -3.36
C PRO A 23 -13.97 2.84 -3.74
N THR A 24 -13.33 1.68 -3.74
CA THR A 24 -13.89 0.42 -4.23
C THR A 24 -14.29 -0.53 -3.10
N MET A 25 -14.81 0.02 -2.00
CA MET A 25 -15.18 -0.77 -0.82
C MET A 25 -16.28 -1.78 -1.11
N ILE A 26 -16.09 -2.98 -0.57
CA ILE A 26 -17.10 -4.07 -0.55
C ILE A 26 -17.70 -4.14 0.85
N GLU A 27 -16.87 -4.10 1.89
CA GLU A 27 -17.27 -4.14 3.28
C GLU A 27 -16.45 -3.16 4.12
N GLY A 28 -17.12 -2.39 4.96
CA GLY A 28 -16.48 -1.43 5.85
C GLY A 28 -15.98 -0.20 5.12
N VAL A 29 -15.15 0.58 5.78
CA VAL A 29 -14.53 1.79 5.23
C VAL A 29 -13.06 1.79 5.61
N SER A 30 -12.20 1.55 4.63
CA SER A 30 -10.75 1.63 4.84
C SER A 30 -10.27 3.05 4.59
N LYS A 31 -9.65 3.64 5.60
CA LYS A 31 -9.05 4.97 5.52
C LYS A 31 -7.59 4.85 5.19
N VAL A 32 -7.12 5.70 4.29
CA VAL A 32 -5.74 5.69 3.80
C VAL A 32 -5.03 6.96 4.22
N SER A 33 -3.83 6.80 4.70
CA SER A 33 -2.94 7.89 5.04
C SER A 33 -1.50 7.49 4.71
N GLY A 34 -0.60 8.45 4.73
CA GLY A 34 0.79 8.12 4.46
C GLY A 34 1.69 9.34 4.35
N LYS A 35 2.84 9.10 3.74
CA LYS A 35 3.85 10.12 3.54
C LYS A 35 4.69 9.76 2.33
N LEU A 36 4.78 10.69 1.38
CA LEU A 36 5.65 10.48 0.21
C LEU A 36 7.11 10.57 0.60
N ILE A 37 7.92 9.68 0.04
CA ILE A 37 9.37 9.81 0.06
C ILE A 37 9.80 10.59 -1.18
N HIS A 38 9.31 10.18 -2.34
CA HIS A 38 9.69 10.81 -3.62
C HIS A 38 8.62 10.54 -4.67
N LYS A 39 8.46 11.53 -5.54
CA LYS A 39 7.63 11.40 -6.73
C LYS A 39 8.46 11.81 -7.94
N GLY A 40 8.57 10.92 -8.91
CA GLY A 40 9.35 11.16 -10.12
C GLY A 40 8.71 12.15 -11.07
N PRO A 41 9.45 12.55 -12.13
CA PRO A 41 8.94 13.48 -13.13
C PRO A 41 7.63 12.99 -13.74
N ASN A 42 6.67 13.90 -13.89
CA ASN A 42 5.35 13.60 -14.47
C ASN A 42 4.58 12.48 -13.75
N GLY A 43 4.97 12.17 -12.51
CA GLY A 43 4.34 11.11 -11.76
C GLY A 43 4.66 9.70 -12.28
N GLU A 44 5.73 9.54 -13.05
CA GLU A 44 6.10 8.24 -13.63
C GLU A 44 6.49 7.21 -12.58
N SER A 45 7.01 7.66 -11.44
CA SER A 45 7.33 6.79 -10.32
C SER A 45 6.96 7.48 -9.01
N GLU A 46 6.77 6.68 -7.99
CA GLU A 46 6.42 7.20 -6.67
C GLU A 46 6.83 6.19 -5.61
N CYS A 47 7.35 6.66 -4.49
CA CYS A 47 7.58 5.80 -3.34
C CYS A 47 7.23 6.52 -2.05
N GLY A 48 6.85 5.75 -1.04
CA GLY A 48 6.44 6.33 0.23
C GLY A 48 6.03 5.30 1.25
N LEU A 49 5.41 5.82 2.30
CA LEU A 49 4.76 5.07 3.36
C LEU A 49 3.25 5.14 3.14
N TRP A 50 2.58 3.99 3.22
CA TRP A 50 1.13 3.88 3.02
C TRP A 50 0.52 3.10 4.17
N ILE A 51 -0.57 3.64 4.73
CA ILE A 51 -1.28 3.07 5.88
C ILE A 51 -2.74 2.92 5.49
N CYS A 52 -3.31 1.75 5.78
CA CYS A 52 -4.71 1.45 5.44
C CYS A 52 -5.39 0.74 6.59
N THR A 53 -6.52 1.28 7.04
CA THR A 53 -7.31 0.69 8.12
C THR A 53 -8.15 -0.49 7.62
N PRO A 54 -8.67 -1.34 8.53
CA PRO A 54 -9.43 -2.55 8.14
C PRO A 54 -10.61 -2.29 7.21
N GLY A 55 -10.89 -3.26 6.38
CA GLY A 55 -12.00 -3.26 5.42
C GLY A 55 -11.71 -4.22 4.27
N LYS A 56 -12.71 -4.43 3.43
CA LYS A 56 -12.60 -5.28 2.23
C LYS A 56 -12.93 -4.46 0.99
N TRP A 57 -12.10 -4.55 -0.03
CA TRP A 57 -12.27 -3.73 -1.23
C TRP A 57 -11.71 -4.42 -2.47
N GLU A 58 -12.22 -4.00 -3.63
CA GLU A 58 -11.70 -4.45 -4.91
C GLU A 58 -10.39 -3.75 -5.21
N CYS A 59 -9.39 -4.52 -5.59
CA CYS A 59 -8.04 -4.05 -5.88
C CYS A 59 -7.73 -4.22 -7.35
N HIS A 60 -7.46 -3.10 -8.03
CA HIS A 60 -6.94 -3.09 -9.38
C HIS A 60 -5.65 -2.30 -9.39
N VAL A 61 -4.55 -3.00 -9.57
CA VAL A 61 -3.22 -2.39 -9.61
C VAL A 61 -2.99 -1.83 -11.01
N THR A 62 -2.84 -0.52 -11.13
CA THR A 62 -2.73 0.15 -12.43
C THR A 62 -1.29 0.35 -12.89
N ARG A 63 -0.33 0.10 -12.02
CA ARG A 63 1.10 0.26 -12.28
C ARG A 63 1.85 -0.83 -11.53
N ASP A 64 3.05 -1.18 -11.98
CA ASP A 64 3.89 -2.09 -11.21
C ASP A 64 4.13 -1.54 -9.82
N GLU A 65 3.91 -2.35 -8.81
CA GLU A 65 4.04 -1.93 -7.42
C GLU A 65 4.84 -2.94 -6.60
N PHE A 66 5.95 -2.49 -6.03
CA PHE A 66 6.70 -3.24 -5.04
C PHE A 66 6.31 -2.76 -3.65
N CYS A 67 6.04 -3.69 -2.74
CA CYS A 67 5.66 -3.38 -1.37
C CYS A 67 6.50 -4.16 -0.37
N HIS A 68 6.89 -3.49 0.70
CA HIS A 68 7.38 -4.16 1.89
C HIS A 68 6.39 -3.84 3.02
N PHE A 69 5.61 -4.84 3.40
CA PHE A 69 4.61 -4.71 4.45
C PHE A 69 5.31 -4.85 5.81
N LEU A 70 5.27 -3.78 6.59
CA LEU A 70 5.99 -3.69 7.86
C LEU A 70 5.15 -4.09 9.06
N GLU A 71 3.84 -3.80 9.01
CA GLU A 71 2.93 -4.01 10.13
C GLU A 71 1.52 -4.32 9.63
N GLY A 72 0.76 -5.06 10.42
CA GLY A 72 -0.61 -5.41 10.12
C GLY A 72 -0.75 -6.72 9.35
N ARG A 73 -2.00 -7.09 9.06
CA ARG A 73 -2.33 -8.32 8.32
C ARG A 73 -3.39 -8.04 7.27
N SER A 74 -3.22 -8.63 6.11
CA SER A 74 -4.20 -8.57 5.03
C SER A 74 -4.17 -9.84 4.20
N THR A 75 -5.24 -10.05 3.43
CA THR A 75 -5.37 -11.16 2.49
C THR A 75 -5.72 -10.59 1.13
N TYR A 76 -4.93 -10.94 0.13
CA TYR A 76 -5.24 -10.63 -1.27
C TYR A 76 -5.70 -11.90 -1.97
N VAL A 77 -6.83 -11.82 -2.66
CA VAL A 77 -7.34 -12.94 -3.47
C VAL A 77 -7.39 -12.47 -4.91
N HIS A 78 -6.51 -13.03 -5.74
CA HIS A 78 -6.48 -12.74 -7.17
C HIS A 78 -7.74 -13.28 -7.86
N GLU A 79 -8.15 -12.71 -8.97
CA GLU A 79 -9.32 -13.18 -9.72
C GLU A 79 -9.20 -14.64 -10.16
N SER A 80 -8.01 -15.19 -10.26
CA SER A 80 -7.77 -16.62 -10.53
C SER A 80 -8.03 -17.52 -9.34
N GLY A 81 -8.19 -16.96 -8.15
CA GLY A 81 -8.34 -17.69 -6.91
C GLY A 81 -7.06 -17.82 -6.08
N ASP A 82 -5.90 -17.39 -6.61
CA ASP A 82 -4.65 -17.37 -5.83
C ASP A 82 -4.80 -16.46 -4.62
N VAL A 83 -4.32 -16.95 -3.48
CA VAL A 83 -4.39 -16.24 -2.20
C VAL A 83 -2.98 -15.85 -1.74
N ILE A 84 -2.83 -14.58 -1.38
CA ILE A 84 -1.59 -14.06 -0.81
C ILE A 84 -1.89 -13.57 0.59
N GLU A 85 -1.30 -14.22 1.59
CA GLU A 85 -1.41 -13.79 2.98
C GLU A 85 -0.29 -12.83 3.31
N ILE A 86 -0.64 -11.63 3.78
CA ILE A 86 0.31 -10.61 4.18
C ILE A 86 0.38 -10.55 5.69
N THR A 87 1.58 -10.75 6.21
CA THR A 87 1.90 -10.61 7.63
C THR A 87 3.07 -9.65 7.78
N PRO A 88 3.41 -9.19 9.00
CA PRO A 88 4.55 -8.30 9.17
C PRO A 88 5.83 -8.86 8.55
N ASP A 89 6.58 -7.98 7.90
CA ASP A 89 7.83 -8.30 7.20
C ASP A 89 7.63 -9.22 5.99
N THR A 90 6.61 -8.91 5.18
CA THR A 90 6.35 -9.57 3.90
C THR A 90 6.67 -8.61 2.77
N ALA A 91 7.43 -9.06 1.79
CA ALA A 91 7.67 -8.31 0.56
C ALA A 91 6.85 -8.92 -0.57
N ALA A 92 6.23 -8.08 -1.39
CA ALA A 92 5.40 -8.54 -2.50
C ALA A 92 5.53 -7.61 -3.71
N PHE A 93 5.37 -8.18 -4.89
CA PHE A 93 5.31 -7.42 -6.13
C PHE A 93 3.96 -7.65 -6.80
N PHE A 94 3.25 -6.56 -7.09
CA PHE A 94 1.99 -6.60 -7.81
C PHE A 94 2.22 -6.04 -9.22
N PRO A 95 2.14 -6.87 -10.26
CA PRO A 95 2.32 -6.37 -11.61
C PRO A 95 1.14 -5.51 -12.03
N LYS A 96 1.40 -4.60 -12.97
CA LYS A 96 0.35 -3.81 -13.60
C LYS A 96 -0.79 -4.72 -14.08
N ASP A 97 -2.02 -4.27 -13.86
CA ASP A 97 -3.27 -4.98 -14.20
C ASP A 97 -3.61 -6.16 -13.29
N TRP A 98 -2.87 -6.36 -12.21
CA TRP A 98 -3.27 -7.32 -11.18
C TRP A 98 -4.64 -6.93 -10.63
N LYS A 99 -5.58 -7.87 -10.62
CA LYS A 99 -6.95 -7.66 -10.15
C LYS A 99 -7.34 -8.72 -9.15
N GLY A 100 -8.01 -8.29 -8.10
CA GLY A 100 -8.51 -9.17 -7.07
C GLY A 100 -9.21 -8.40 -5.96
N GLU A 101 -9.31 -9.05 -4.80
CA GLU A 101 -9.89 -8.44 -3.61
C GLU A 101 -8.84 -8.39 -2.51
N CYS A 102 -8.88 -7.30 -1.74
CA CYS A 102 -8.04 -7.16 -0.56
C CYS A 102 -8.91 -7.04 0.67
N THR A 103 -8.61 -7.84 1.68
CA THR A 103 -9.19 -7.70 3.02
C THR A 103 -8.08 -7.30 3.97
N VAL A 104 -8.20 -6.11 4.53
CA VAL A 104 -7.29 -5.65 5.59
C VAL A 104 -7.90 -6.04 6.93
N HIS A 105 -7.24 -6.95 7.64
CA HIS A 105 -7.71 -7.46 8.94
C HIS A 105 -7.22 -6.59 10.08
N GLU A 106 -5.97 -6.19 10.04
CA GLU A 106 -5.34 -5.28 11.00
C GLU A 106 -4.65 -4.18 10.20
N THR A 107 -4.69 -2.95 10.69
CA THR A 107 -4.14 -1.79 9.98
C THR A 107 -2.79 -2.10 9.36
N ILE A 108 -2.72 -1.94 8.06
CA ILE A 108 -1.50 -2.17 7.28
C ILE A 108 -0.63 -0.92 7.28
N LYS A 109 0.67 -1.14 7.48
CA LYS A 109 1.69 -0.12 7.20
C LYS A 109 2.71 -0.74 6.27
N LYS A 110 2.91 -0.13 5.11
CA LYS A 110 3.89 -0.61 4.14
C LYS A 110 4.69 0.55 3.56
N VAL A 111 5.90 0.25 3.16
CA VAL A 111 6.65 1.11 2.25
C VAL A 111 6.48 0.54 0.85
N TYR A 112 6.35 1.41 -0.14
CA TYR A 112 6.03 1.00 -1.49
C TYR A 112 6.79 1.81 -2.52
N MET A 113 6.91 1.23 -3.71
CA MET A 113 7.32 1.94 -4.91
C MET A 113 6.44 1.51 -6.07
N ILE A 114 5.91 2.46 -6.81
CA ILE A 114 5.14 2.24 -8.03
C ILE A 114 5.83 2.91 -9.20
N ARG A 115 5.67 2.27 -10.37
CA ARG A 115 6.31 2.77 -11.58
C ARG A 115 5.53 2.47 -12.86
#